data_7906a5b8d2c9c70bdce453853a393feb
#
_entry.id   7906a5b8d2c9c70bdce453853a393feb
#
_cell.length_a   1.000
_cell.length_b   1.000
_cell.length_c   1.000
_cell.angle_alpha   90.00
_cell.angle_beta   90.00
_cell.angle_gamma   90.00
#
_symmetry.space_group_name_H-M   'P 1'
#
loop_
_entity.id
_entity.type
_entity.pdbx_description
1 polymer ?
#
loop_
_entity_poly.entity_id
_entity_poly.type
_entity_poly.pdbx_seq_one_letter_code
_entity_poly.pdbx_strand_id
1 'polypeptide(L)'
;MRIIAGKYRSRTLRTLKGQALRPTSDRLRETLFNILGPMMQGAAFLDLYAGTGAVGIEALSRGARSAIFIEQHAAAAALIRRNLDSLKIGREAEILPVNVLRALERLETRHVHAEFIFLDPPYAATEEYETTLEFLGESSLLAPGGRVIAEHLKKYPLPERVGELELVRVVAQGDAALSFYRLALAA
;
A
#
# COMPACT_ATOMS: atom_id res chain seq x y z
N MET A 1 -1.14 17.15 4.54
CA MET A 1 -1.19 15.78 5.08
C MET A 1 -0.06 15.63 6.10
N ARG A 2 -0.24 14.82 7.15
CA ARG A 2 0.79 14.61 8.18
C ARG A 2 0.93 13.12 8.52
N ILE A 3 2.07 12.75 9.09
CA ILE A 3 2.33 11.41 9.64
C ILE A 3 1.61 11.31 10.99
N ILE A 4 0.87 10.21 11.20
CA ILE A 4 -0.05 10.06 12.33
C ILE A 4 0.69 9.58 13.58
N ALA A 5 1.54 8.56 13.43
CA ALA A 5 2.22 7.93 14.56
C ALA A 5 3.67 7.49 14.22
N GLY A 6 4.38 6.98 15.22
CA GLY A 6 5.72 6.42 15.09
C GLY A 6 6.85 7.44 15.09
N LYS A 7 8.00 7.04 14.55
CA LYS A 7 9.27 7.80 14.55
C LYS A 7 9.15 9.21 13.96
N TYR A 8 8.30 9.36 12.93
CA TYR A 8 8.13 10.63 12.21
C TYR A 8 6.81 11.33 12.52
N ARG A 9 6.14 10.97 13.61
CA ARG A 9 4.84 11.54 14.02
C ARG A 9 4.81 13.07 13.90
N SER A 10 3.66 13.59 13.44
CA SER A 10 3.37 15.02 13.26
C SER A 10 4.16 15.74 12.17
N ARG A 11 5.12 15.08 11.50
CA ARG A 11 5.83 15.67 10.37
C ARG A 11 4.88 15.84 9.19
N THR A 12 4.97 16.98 8.52
CA THR A 12 4.12 17.30 7.37
C THR A 12 4.70 16.71 6.09
N LEU A 13 3.85 16.04 5.32
CA LEU A 13 4.16 15.56 3.97
C LEU A 13 3.66 16.57 2.94
N ARG A 14 4.46 16.80 1.92
CA ARG A 14 4.10 17.61 0.75
C ARG A 14 3.04 16.87 -0.08
N THR A 15 2.16 17.63 -0.73
CA THR A 15 1.11 17.12 -1.62
C THR A 15 1.20 17.84 -2.97
N LEU A 16 0.67 17.25 -4.03
CA LEU A 16 0.55 17.92 -5.33
C LEU A 16 -0.60 18.93 -5.26
N LYS A 17 -0.35 20.18 -5.72
CA LYS A 17 -1.40 21.18 -5.85
C LYS A 17 -2.28 20.85 -7.05
N GLY A 18 -3.59 20.94 -6.89
CA GLY A 18 -4.57 20.89 -8.00
C GLY A 18 -4.94 19.51 -8.53
N GLN A 19 -4.41 18.43 -8.03
CA GLN A 19 -4.96 17.10 -8.31
C GLN A 19 -6.00 16.75 -7.26
N ALA A 20 -7.18 16.35 -7.71
CA ALA A 20 -8.22 15.69 -6.91
C ALA A 20 -7.79 14.24 -6.57
N LEU A 21 -6.51 14.03 -6.24
CA LEU A 21 -6.10 12.83 -5.54
C LEU A 21 -6.79 12.93 -4.18
N ARG A 22 -7.83 12.14 -4.01
CA ARG A 22 -8.41 11.91 -2.68
C ARG A 22 -7.37 11.06 -1.94
N PRO A 23 -6.50 11.69 -1.13
CA PRO A 23 -5.53 10.89 -0.39
C PRO A 23 -6.32 10.01 0.56
N THR A 24 -5.87 8.78 0.77
CA THR A 24 -6.34 7.97 1.92
C THR A 24 -6.50 8.90 3.10
N SER A 25 -7.73 9.07 3.58
CA SER A 25 -7.99 10.04 4.63
C SER A 25 -7.10 9.74 5.84
N ASP A 26 -6.66 10.77 6.57
CA ASP A 26 -5.87 10.56 7.80
C ASP A 26 -6.54 9.55 8.72
N ARG A 27 -7.87 9.57 8.79
CA ARG A 27 -8.67 8.66 9.61
C ARG A 27 -8.66 7.22 9.08
N LEU A 28 -8.77 7.00 7.76
CA LEU A 28 -8.72 5.66 7.18
C LEU A 28 -7.33 5.06 7.31
N ARG A 29 -6.28 5.87 7.11
CA ARG A 29 -4.89 5.49 7.33
C ARG A 29 -4.63 5.13 8.79
N GLU A 30 -5.18 5.88 9.75
CA GLU A 30 -5.12 5.54 11.17
C GLU A 30 -5.80 4.19 11.44
N THR A 31 -6.99 3.96 10.90
CA THR A 31 -7.73 2.69 11.01
C THR A 31 -6.92 1.52 10.45
N LEU A 32 -6.34 1.68 9.24
CA LEU A 32 -5.46 0.68 8.61
C LEU A 32 -4.34 0.27 9.58
N PHE A 33 -3.55 1.24 10.01
CA PHE A 33 -2.38 0.94 10.83
C PHE A 33 -2.71 0.53 12.28
N ASN A 34 -3.87 0.88 12.81
CA ASN A 34 -4.35 0.34 14.10
C ASN A 34 -4.70 -1.15 13.98
N ILE A 35 -5.22 -1.57 12.81
CA ILE A 35 -5.49 -2.99 12.54
C ILE A 35 -4.20 -3.79 12.38
N LEU A 36 -3.23 -3.25 11.62
CA LEU A 36 -1.95 -3.90 11.42
C LEU A 36 -1.11 -3.94 12.72
N GLY A 37 -1.24 -2.92 13.55
CA GLY A 37 -0.71 -2.86 14.90
C GLY A 37 0.76 -3.27 15.03
N PRO A 38 1.09 -4.13 16.02
CA PRO A 38 2.47 -4.57 16.28
C PRO A 38 3.10 -5.37 15.14
N MET A 39 2.30 -5.95 14.22
CA MET A 39 2.80 -6.71 13.07
C MET A 39 3.59 -5.83 12.09
N MET A 40 3.45 -4.50 12.18
CA MET A 40 4.22 -3.57 11.35
C MET A 40 5.71 -3.53 11.71
N GLN A 41 6.05 -3.85 12.95
CA GLN A 41 7.44 -3.81 13.41
C GLN A 41 8.30 -4.83 12.66
N GLY A 42 9.28 -4.34 11.93
CA GLY A 42 10.20 -5.18 11.14
C GLY A 42 9.61 -5.72 9.83
N ALA A 43 8.38 -5.36 9.45
CA ALA A 43 7.74 -5.82 8.22
C ALA A 43 8.31 -5.12 6.97
N ALA A 44 8.31 -5.80 5.82
CA ALA A 44 8.42 -5.18 4.51
C ALA A 44 7.03 -4.76 4.02
N PHE A 45 6.95 -3.59 3.43
CA PHE A 45 5.71 -2.98 2.97
C PHE A 45 5.79 -2.63 1.49
N LEU A 46 4.82 -3.05 0.68
CA LEU A 46 4.66 -2.58 -0.70
C LEU A 46 3.49 -1.60 -0.76
N ASP A 47 3.75 -0.40 -1.24
CA ASP A 47 2.76 0.67 -1.45
C ASP A 47 2.50 0.77 -2.96
N LEU A 48 1.49 0.05 -3.44
CA LEU A 48 1.07 0.07 -4.84
C LEU A 48 0.16 1.28 -5.07
N TYR A 49 0.38 2.02 -6.16
CA TYR A 49 -0.29 3.30 -6.44
C TYR A 49 0.03 4.37 -5.39
N ALA A 50 1.30 4.52 -5.06
CA ALA A 50 1.75 5.21 -3.85
C ALA A 50 1.40 6.71 -3.77
N GLY A 51 1.11 7.39 -4.89
CA GLY A 51 0.68 8.78 -4.93
C GLY A 51 1.64 9.74 -4.22
N THR A 52 1.30 10.18 -3.01
CA THR A 52 2.16 11.03 -2.17
C THR A 52 3.17 10.26 -1.34
N GLY A 53 3.06 8.92 -1.29
CA GLY A 53 3.83 8.03 -0.43
C GLY A 53 3.36 7.99 1.02
N ALA A 54 2.19 8.54 1.31
CA ALA A 54 1.75 8.72 2.70
C ALA A 54 1.56 7.40 3.46
N VAL A 55 1.10 6.34 2.79
CA VAL A 55 0.85 5.04 3.40
C VAL A 55 2.17 4.33 3.68
N GLY A 56 3.05 4.20 2.68
CA GLY A 56 4.36 3.58 2.87
C GLY A 56 5.26 4.35 3.87
N ILE A 57 5.20 5.69 3.88
CA ILE A 57 5.93 6.52 4.87
C ILE A 57 5.36 6.30 6.28
N GLU A 58 4.03 6.17 6.44
CA GLU A 58 3.42 5.82 7.73
C GLU A 58 3.87 4.44 8.20
N ALA A 59 3.97 3.45 7.29
CA ALA A 59 4.50 2.12 7.60
C ALA A 59 5.93 2.19 8.15
N LEU A 60 6.83 2.92 7.47
CA LEU A 60 8.20 3.16 7.94
C LEU A 60 8.23 3.88 9.28
N SER A 61 7.34 4.87 9.46
CA SER A 61 7.24 5.61 10.74
C SER A 61 6.84 4.70 11.90
N ARG A 62 6.05 3.66 11.64
CA ARG A 62 5.57 2.69 12.63
C ARG A 62 6.45 1.46 12.78
N GLY A 63 7.62 1.45 12.14
CA GLY A 63 8.65 0.45 12.36
C GLY A 63 8.77 -0.62 11.27
N ALA A 64 8.16 -0.46 10.10
CA ALA A 64 8.48 -1.28 8.95
C ALA A 64 9.99 -1.21 8.66
N ARG A 65 10.62 -2.37 8.33
CA ARG A 65 12.05 -2.42 7.99
C ARG A 65 12.34 -1.82 6.63
N SER A 66 11.36 -1.89 5.71
CA SER A 66 11.47 -1.34 4.37
C SER A 66 10.10 -1.04 3.77
N ALA A 67 10.07 -0.08 2.84
CA ALA A 67 8.91 0.20 2.00
C ALA A 67 9.32 0.38 0.54
N ILE A 68 8.60 -0.25 -0.38
CA ILE A 68 8.75 -0.04 -1.82
C ILE A 68 7.52 0.70 -2.31
N PHE A 69 7.75 1.87 -2.92
CA PHE A 69 6.71 2.74 -3.44
C PHE A 69 6.62 2.55 -4.95
N ILE A 70 5.45 2.17 -5.45
CA ILE A 70 5.20 2.02 -6.88
C ILE A 70 4.29 3.15 -7.33
N GLU A 71 4.78 3.98 -8.25
CA GLU A 71 4.07 5.15 -8.73
C GLU A 71 4.50 5.51 -10.16
N GLN A 72 3.59 5.34 -11.11
CA GLN A 72 3.90 5.56 -12.52
C GLN A 72 4.04 7.02 -12.93
N HIS A 73 3.38 7.94 -12.22
CA HIS A 73 3.42 9.36 -12.53
C HIS A 73 4.71 10.00 -12.02
N ALA A 74 5.56 10.47 -12.93
CA ALA A 74 6.87 11.04 -12.61
C ALA A 74 6.81 12.18 -11.57
N ALA A 75 5.77 13.03 -11.64
CA ALA A 75 5.59 14.13 -10.69
C ALA A 75 5.29 13.62 -9.26
N ALA A 76 4.48 12.56 -9.13
CA ALA A 76 4.18 11.93 -7.86
C ALA A 76 5.39 11.15 -7.32
N ALA A 77 6.10 10.40 -8.15
CA ALA A 77 7.36 9.73 -7.77
C ALA A 77 8.42 10.73 -7.28
N ALA A 78 8.56 11.89 -7.95
CA ALA A 78 9.44 12.96 -7.49
C ALA A 78 8.97 13.59 -6.15
N LEU A 79 7.65 13.63 -5.91
CA LEU A 79 7.09 14.09 -4.65
C LEU A 79 7.40 13.11 -3.51
N ILE A 80 7.24 11.79 -3.74
CA ILE A 80 7.62 10.75 -2.77
C ILE A 80 9.07 10.93 -2.38
N ARG A 81 9.98 11.09 -3.36
CA ARG A 81 11.41 11.32 -3.09
C ARG A 81 11.65 12.52 -2.19
N ARG A 82 11.02 13.67 -2.49
CA ARG A 82 11.12 14.88 -1.67
C ARG A 82 10.59 14.68 -0.24
N ASN A 83 9.53 13.89 -0.08
CA ASN A 83 9.00 13.56 1.24
C ASN A 83 9.98 12.68 2.02
N LEU A 84 10.55 11.64 1.41
CA LEU A 84 11.57 10.77 2.02
C LEU A 84 12.82 11.55 2.41
N ASP A 85 13.34 12.40 1.51
CA ASP A 85 14.52 13.24 1.77
C ASP A 85 14.29 14.18 2.97
N SER A 86 13.10 14.81 3.07
CA SER A 86 12.74 15.70 4.17
C SER A 86 12.71 15.02 5.53
N LEU A 87 12.48 13.71 5.53
CA LEU A 87 12.46 12.84 6.72
C LEU A 87 13.80 12.14 6.95
N LYS A 88 14.77 12.29 6.04
CA LYS A 88 16.06 11.60 6.04
C LYS A 88 15.89 10.07 6.00
N ILE A 89 14.87 9.60 5.28
CA ILE A 89 14.64 8.20 4.99
C ILE A 89 15.50 7.80 3.78
N GLY A 90 16.32 6.79 3.90
CA GLY A 90 17.32 6.39 2.90
C GLY A 90 17.11 4.94 2.43
N ARG A 91 17.95 4.02 2.90
CA ARG A 91 18.04 2.64 2.40
C ARG A 91 16.79 1.81 2.63
N GLU A 92 15.97 2.20 3.60
CA GLU A 92 14.69 1.56 3.93
C GLU A 92 13.58 1.85 2.91
N ALA A 93 13.81 2.75 1.95
CA ALA A 93 12.83 3.13 0.94
C ALA A 93 13.35 2.95 -0.48
N GLU A 94 12.56 2.31 -1.34
CA GLU A 94 12.79 2.19 -2.78
C GLU A 94 11.60 2.78 -3.54
N ILE A 95 11.84 3.51 -4.64
CA ILE A 95 10.79 4.04 -5.50
C ILE A 95 10.93 3.40 -6.89
N LEU A 96 9.86 2.75 -7.36
CA LEU A 96 9.76 2.19 -8.70
C LEU A 96 8.81 3.07 -9.55
N PRO A 97 9.36 3.96 -10.42
CA PRO A 97 8.55 4.87 -11.23
C PRO A 97 8.03 4.18 -12.50
N VAL A 98 7.23 3.15 -12.34
CA VAL A 98 6.64 2.34 -13.42
C VAL A 98 5.21 1.96 -13.04
N ASN A 99 4.43 1.41 -13.99
CA ASN A 99 3.10 0.88 -13.66
C ASN A 99 3.19 -0.34 -12.73
N VAL A 100 2.09 -0.62 -12.04
CA VAL A 100 2.04 -1.63 -10.96
C VAL A 100 2.39 -3.01 -11.47
N LEU A 101 1.78 -3.52 -12.55
CA LEU A 101 2.05 -4.87 -13.05
C LEU A 101 3.51 -5.06 -13.41
N ARG A 102 4.12 -4.08 -14.12
CA ARG A 102 5.54 -4.12 -14.46
C ARG A 102 6.44 -4.08 -13.22
N ALA A 103 6.01 -3.37 -12.16
CA ALA A 103 6.74 -3.37 -10.90
C ALA A 103 6.65 -4.74 -10.22
N LEU A 104 5.46 -5.33 -10.15
CA LEU A 104 5.24 -6.64 -9.54
C LEU A 104 6.05 -7.74 -10.23
N GLU A 105 6.07 -7.79 -11.57
CA GLU A 105 6.92 -8.71 -12.35
C GLU A 105 8.41 -8.59 -11.98
N ARG A 106 8.91 -7.34 -11.87
CA ARG A 106 10.30 -7.07 -11.47
C ARG A 106 10.59 -7.52 -10.04
N LEU A 107 9.66 -7.28 -9.12
CA LEU A 107 9.81 -7.67 -7.73
C LEU A 107 9.77 -9.20 -7.56
N GLU A 108 8.92 -9.87 -8.33
CA GLU A 108 8.88 -11.35 -8.39
C GLU A 108 10.21 -11.92 -8.88
N THR A 109 10.75 -11.40 -10.00
CA THR A 109 12.06 -11.81 -10.52
C THR A 109 13.21 -11.56 -9.51
N ARG A 110 13.06 -10.56 -8.64
CA ARG A 110 14.01 -10.26 -7.57
C ARG A 110 13.77 -11.08 -6.30
N HIS A 111 12.79 -11.98 -6.30
CA HIS A 111 12.37 -12.77 -5.14
C HIS A 111 12.07 -11.92 -3.90
N VAL A 112 11.42 -10.78 -4.10
CA VAL A 112 10.97 -9.92 -3.01
C VAL A 112 9.77 -10.54 -2.33
N HIS A 113 9.77 -10.55 -0.98
CA HIS A 113 8.62 -10.95 -0.19
C HIS A 113 8.25 -9.81 0.76
N ALA A 114 6.96 -9.52 0.88
CA ALA A 114 6.43 -8.49 1.77
C ALA A 114 5.36 -9.05 2.69
N GLU A 115 5.39 -8.62 3.94
CA GLU A 115 4.36 -8.94 4.92
C GLU A 115 3.07 -8.15 4.67
N PHE A 116 3.19 -6.95 4.07
CA PHE A 116 2.03 -6.13 3.74
C PHE A 116 2.15 -5.54 2.35
N ILE A 117 1.08 -5.69 1.57
CA ILE A 117 0.93 -5.12 0.23
C ILE A 117 -0.35 -4.27 0.24
N PHE A 118 -0.21 -2.97 0.04
CA PHE A 118 -1.33 -2.04 0.00
C PHE A 118 -1.59 -1.56 -1.42
N LEU A 119 -2.85 -1.56 -1.85
CA LEU A 119 -3.26 -1.08 -3.16
C LEU A 119 -4.45 -0.11 -3.04
N ASP A 120 -4.32 1.04 -3.71
CA ASP A 120 -5.32 2.11 -3.79
C ASP A 120 -5.33 2.69 -5.20
N PRO A 121 -5.73 1.90 -6.23
CA PRO A 121 -5.85 2.41 -7.59
C PRO A 121 -6.94 3.49 -7.66
N PRO A 122 -6.92 4.35 -8.70
CA PRO A 122 -8.00 5.32 -8.92
C PRO A 122 -9.36 4.60 -8.94
N TYR A 123 -10.34 5.09 -8.20
CA TYR A 123 -11.65 4.43 -8.04
C TYR A 123 -12.40 4.14 -9.34
N ALA A 124 -12.10 4.87 -10.43
CA ALA A 124 -12.66 4.61 -11.75
C ALA A 124 -11.99 3.43 -12.48
N ALA A 125 -10.85 2.95 -11.99
CA ALA A 125 -10.05 1.91 -12.62
C ALA A 125 -10.34 0.53 -11.99
N THR A 126 -11.58 0.03 -12.15
CA THR A 126 -12.01 -1.25 -11.57
C THR A 126 -11.15 -2.42 -12.07
N GLU A 127 -10.73 -2.40 -13.33
CA GLU A 127 -9.86 -3.40 -13.95
C GLU A 127 -8.48 -3.50 -13.23
N GLU A 128 -7.99 -2.39 -12.66
CA GLU A 128 -6.72 -2.40 -11.94
C GLU A 128 -6.79 -3.17 -10.62
N TYR A 129 -7.96 -3.21 -9.95
CA TYR A 129 -8.15 -4.08 -8.78
C TYR A 129 -8.08 -5.55 -9.17
N GLU A 130 -8.81 -5.95 -10.21
CA GLU A 130 -8.90 -7.33 -10.68
C GLU A 130 -7.52 -7.83 -11.09
N THR A 131 -6.88 -7.15 -12.05
CA THR A 131 -5.57 -7.57 -12.57
C THR A 131 -4.47 -7.57 -11.50
N THR A 132 -4.48 -6.60 -10.57
CA THR A 132 -3.48 -6.56 -9.50
C THR A 132 -3.70 -7.68 -8.48
N LEU A 133 -4.96 -7.94 -8.07
CA LEU A 133 -5.27 -9.01 -7.14
C LEU A 133 -5.03 -10.39 -7.76
N GLU A 134 -5.36 -10.60 -9.04
CA GLU A 134 -5.05 -11.83 -9.78
C GLU A 134 -3.55 -12.11 -9.79
N PHE A 135 -2.74 -11.12 -10.18
CA PHE A 135 -1.29 -11.26 -10.13
C PHE A 135 -0.79 -11.62 -8.73
N LEU A 136 -1.26 -10.91 -7.69
CA LEU A 136 -0.85 -11.18 -6.31
C LEU A 136 -1.30 -12.55 -5.81
N GLY A 137 -2.46 -13.04 -6.28
CA GLY A 137 -2.98 -14.36 -5.93
C GLY A 137 -2.21 -15.53 -6.55
N GLU A 138 -1.41 -15.29 -7.58
CA GLU A 138 -0.59 -16.29 -8.27
C GLU A 138 0.92 -16.13 -7.97
N SER A 139 1.31 -14.99 -7.36
CA SER A 139 2.71 -14.63 -7.11
C SER A 139 3.23 -15.10 -5.77
N SER A 140 4.56 -15.11 -5.64
CA SER A 140 5.25 -15.36 -4.37
C SER A 140 5.52 -14.10 -3.54
N LEU A 141 5.01 -12.93 -3.97
CA LEU A 141 5.32 -11.65 -3.34
C LEU A 141 4.77 -11.49 -1.92
N LEU A 142 3.60 -12.08 -1.63
CA LEU A 142 3.04 -12.04 -0.29
C LEU A 142 3.72 -13.08 0.60
N ALA A 143 4.37 -12.63 1.66
CA ALA A 143 5.00 -13.50 2.63
C ALA A 143 3.94 -14.37 3.38
N PRO A 144 4.28 -15.59 3.81
CA PRO A 144 3.40 -16.40 4.65
C PRO A 144 2.92 -15.62 5.87
N GLY A 145 1.60 -15.65 6.11
CA GLY A 145 0.97 -14.87 7.19
C GLY A 145 0.78 -13.37 6.90
N GLY A 146 1.26 -12.89 5.76
CA GLY A 146 1.09 -11.51 5.31
C GLY A 146 -0.35 -11.14 4.94
N ARG A 147 -0.54 -9.88 4.53
CA ARG A 147 -1.84 -9.35 4.10
C ARG A 147 -1.69 -8.51 2.85
N VAL A 148 -2.61 -8.71 1.91
CA VAL A 148 -2.92 -7.74 0.87
C VAL A 148 -4.09 -6.89 1.36
N ILE A 149 -3.96 -5.57 1.27
CA ILE A 149 -4.98 -4.63 1.71
C ILE A 149 -5.38 -3.73 0.54
N ALA A 150 -6.66 -3.75 0.17
CA ALA A 150 -7.19 -2.91 -0.90
C ALA A 150 -8.09 -1.82 -0.31
N GLU A 151 -7.76 -0.54 -0.59
CA GLU A 151 -8.68 0.57 -0.38
C GLU A 151 -9.58 0.69 -1.61
N HIS A 152 -10.90 0.75 -1.41
CA HIS A 152 -11.88 0.87 -2.50
C HIS A 152 -13.14 1.61 -2.04
N LEU A 153 -14.02 1.96 -2.98
CA LEU A 153 -15.34 2.48 -2.63
C LEU A 153 -16.20 1.37 -2.02
N LYS A 154 -16.82 1.64 -0.87
CA LYS A 154 -17.72 0.69 -0.18
C LYS A 154 -18.83 0.13 -1.10
N LYS A 155 -19.32 0.92 -2.04
CA LYS A 155 -20.39 0.52 -2.97
C LYS A 155 -19.92 -0.47 -4.06
N TYR A 156 -18.62 -0.67 -4.22
CA TYR A 156 -18.03 -1.63 -5.16
C TYR A 156 -17.24 -2.68 -4.38
N PRO A 157 -17.94 -3.72 -3.84
CA PRO A 157 -17.27 -4.78 -3.10
C PRO A 157 -16.29 -5.54 -3.99
N LEU A 158 -15.16 -5.90 -3.43
CA LEU A 158 -14.17 -6.74 -4.09
C LEU A 158 -14.51 -8.24 -3.89
N PRO A 159 -14.00 -9.14 -4.77
CA PRO A 159 -14.28 -10.57 -4.69
C PRO A 159 -13.83 -11.19 -3.36
N GLU A 160 -14.56 -12.22 -2.89
CA GLU A 160 -14.19 -12.95 -1.67
C GLU A 160 -12.96 -13.83 -1.86
N ARG A 161 -12.68 -14.26 -3.11
CA ARG A 161 -11.52 -15.05 -3.48
C ARG A 161 -10.96 -14.65 -4.84
N VAL A 162 -9.63 -14.55 -4.94
CA VAL A 162 -8.90 -14.27 -6.19
C VAL A 162 -7.61 -15.11 -6.18
N GLY A 163 -7.52 -16.14 -7.01
CA GLY A 163 -6.43 -17.11 -6.96
C GLY A 163 -6.29 -17.72 -5.57
N GLU A 164 -5.09 -17.65 -5.01
CA GLU A 164 -4.81 -18.11 -3.64
C GLU A 164 -5.15 -17.08 -2.55
N LEU A 165 -5.63 -15.88 -2.93
CA LEU A 165 -6.05 -14.88 -1.96
C LEU A 165 -7.50 -15.12 -1.52
N GLU A 166 -7.74 -15.12 -0.20
CA GLU A 166 -9.07 -15.13 0.41
C GLU A 166 -9.30 -13.86 1.23
N LEU A 167 -10.50 -13.27 1.07
CA LEU A 167 -10.94 -12.10 1.83
C LEU A 167 -11.26 -12.52 3.27
N VAL A 168 -10.57 -11.94 4.23
CA VAL A 168 -10.75 -12.28 5.66
C VAL A 168 -11.40 -11.17 6.47
N ARG A 169 -11.42 -9.95 5.95
CA ARG A 169 -12.00 -8.80 6.66
C ARG A 169 -12.31 -7.66 5.71
N VAL A 170 -13.43 -6.98 5.97
CA VAL A 170 -13.76 -5.68 5.36
C VAL A 170 -14.04 -4.67 6.46
N VAL A 171 -13.45 -3.48 6.36
CA VAL A 171 -13.69 -2.37 7.28
C VAL A 171 -14.12 -1.16 6.49
N ALA A 172 -15.38 -0.77 6.65
CA ALA A 172 -15.93 0.41 5.98
C ALA A 172 -15.80 1.66 6.85
N GLN A 173 -15.46 2.79 6.21
CA GLN A 173 -15.37 4.09 6.86
C GLN A 173 -15.82 5.20 5.88
N GLY A 174 -16.98 5.76 6.13
CA GLY A 174 -17.63 6.67 5.17
C GLY A 174 -17.96 5.93 3.87
N ASP A 175 -17.51 6.50 2.74
CA ASP A 175 -17.69 5.93 1.40
C ASP A 175 -16.55 4.96 1.00
N ALA A 176 -15.49 4.88 1.79
CA ALA A 176 -14.35 4.00 1.55
C ALA A 176 -14.44 2.70 2.36
N ALA A 177 -13.77 1.67 1.90
CA ALA A 177 -13.58 0.42 2.62
C ALA A 177 -12.14 -0.07 2.44
N LEU A 178 -11.66 -0.82 3.42
CA LEU A 178 -10.43 -1.60 3.38
C LEU A 178 -10.79 -3.08 3.37
N SER A 179 -10.43 -3.77 2.30
CA SER A 179 -10.54 -5.23 2.18
C SER A 179 -9.19 -5.87 2.45
N PHE A 180 -9.17 -6.81 3.40
CA PHE A 180 -7.95 -7.52 3.81
C PHE A 180 -7.99 -8.95 3.29
N TYR A 181 -6.97 -9.32 2.54
CA TYR A 181 -6.77 -10.66 2.01
C TYR A 181 -5.57 -11.33 2.66
N ARG A 182 -5.58 -12.65 2.68
CA ARG A 182 -4.43 -13.49 3.01
C ARG A 182 -4.30 -14.62 2.00
N LEU A 183 -3.17 -15.30 1.97
CA LEU A 183 -3.07 -16.58 1.27
C LEU A 183 -3.98 -17.60 1.95
N ALA A 184 -4.72 -18.36 1.13
CA ALA A 184 -5.51 -19.48 1.60
C ALA A 184 -4.58 -20.50 2.30
N LEU A 185 -5.06 -21.10 3.38
CA LEU A 185 -4.32 -22.19 4.00
C LEU A 185 -4.30 -23.38 3.03
N ALA A 186 -3.12 -23.92 2.78
CA ALA A 186 -3.01 -25.20 2.07
C ALA A 186 -3.84 -26.24 2.84
N ALA A 187 -4.72 -26.95 2.12
CA ALA A 187 -5.55 -28.01 2.68
C ALA A 187 -4.70 -29.21 3.10
#